data_8841f674bb00b487bee81afca37eb008
#
_entry.id   8841f674bb00b487bee81afca37eb008
#
_cell.length_a   1.000
_cell.length_b   1.000
_cell.length_c   1.000
_cell.angle_alpha   90.00
_cell.angle_beta   90.00
_cell.angle_gamma   90.00
#
_symmetry.space_group_name_H-M   'P 1'
#
loop_
_entity.id
_entity.type
_entity.pdbx_description
1 polymer ?
#
loop_
_entity_poly.entity_id
_entity_poly.type
_entity_poly.pdbx_seq_one_letter_code
_entity_poly.pdbx_strand_id
1 'polypeptide(L)'
;MNESNNVSNIIELERQWTEDSRWKGVERPYDAAEVFRLRGSITIEHTLARLGAEKLWRYMHELPYVNALGALTGNQAMQQVRAGLKAIYLSGWQVAADANNAGQMYPDQSLYPASSVPDVVRRINNALMRADQIQHSEETGDIDWFQ
;
A
#
# COMPACT_ATOMS: atom_id res chain seq x y z
N MET A 1 -9.78 -26.67 11.79
CA MET A 1 -8.80 -26.30 10.75
C MET A 1 -7.93 -27.52 10.52
N ASN A 2 -7.78 -27.98 9.28
CA ASN A 2 -7.10 -29.26 8.98
C ASN A 2 -5.59 -29.09 9.16
N GLU A 3 -4.96 -29.96 9.94
CA GLU A 3 -3.48 -29.99 10.13
C GLU A 3 -2.72 -30.02 8.80
N SER A 4 -3.26 -30.69 7.80
CA SER A 4 -2.69 -30.75 6.44
C SER A 4 -2.58 -29.39 5.76
N ASN A 5 -3.52 -28.46 5.98
CA ASN A 5 -3.46 -27.11 5.42
C ASN A 5 -2.39 -26.25 6.11
N ASN A 6 -2.17 -26.44 7.40
CA ASN A 6 -1.14 -25.70 8.13
C ASN A 6 0.27 -26.13 7.68
N VAL A 7 0.51 -27.42 7.52
CA VAL A 7 1.80 -27.93 7.02
C VAL A 7 2.09 -27.43 5.61
N SER A 8 1.10 -27.45 4.73
CA SER A 8 1.22 -26.96 3.35
C SER A 8 1.58 -25.47 3.31
N ASN A 9 0.98 -24.66 4.18
CA ASN A 9 1.24 -23.22 4.26
C ASN A 9 2.62 -22.90 4.86
N ILE A 10 3.10 -23.69 5.81
CA ILE A 10 4.45 -23.57 6.38
C ILE A 10 5.50 -23.83 5.29
N ILE A 11 5.36 -24.92 4.56
CA ILE A 11 6.25 -25.28 3.46
C ILE A 11 6.26 -24.19 2.37
N GLU A 12 5.10 -23.66 2.01
CA GLU A 12 5.00 -22.58 1.03
C GLU A 12 5.69 -21.29 1.51
N LEU A 13 5.57 -20.94 2.77
CA LEU A 13 6.26 -19.78 3.34
C LEU A 13 7.79 -19.95 3.33
N GLU A 14 8.28 -21.13 3.68
CA GLU A 14 9.72 -21.46 3.61
C GLU A 14 10.23 -21.40 2.17
N ARG A 15 9.46 -21.94 1.22
CA ARG A 15 9.78 -21.88 -0.20
C ARG A 15 9.89 -20.43 -0.69
N GLN A 16 8.91 -19.57 -0.35
CA GLN A 16 8.95 -18.16 -0.69
C GLN A 16 10.18 -17.46 -0.14
N TRP A 17 10.54 -17.72 1.11
CA TRP A 17 11.72 -17.10 1.71
C TRP A 17 13.04 -17.52 1.06
N THR A 18 13.08 -18.73 0.51
CA THR A 18 14.29 -19.31 -0.09
C THR A 18 14.42 -18.97 -1.58
N GLU A 19 13.31 -18.98 -2.31
CA GLU A 19 13.31 -18.88 -3.78
C GLU A 19 13.06 -17.46 -4.28
N ASP A 20 12.27 -16.65 -3.55
CA ASP A 20 11.96 -15.29 -4.00
C ASP A 20 13.16 -14.37 -3.80
N SER A 21 13.64 -13.78 -4.89
CA SER A 21 14.75 -12.84 -4.93
C SER A 21 14.57 -11.62 -4.00
N ARG A 22 13.33 -11.29 -3.66
CA ARG A 22 12.95 -10.25 -2.70
C ARG A 22 13.59 -10.47 -1.33
N TRP A 23 13.79 -11.73 -0.93
CA TRP A 23 14.31 -12.11 0.37
C TRP A 23 15.82 -12.37 0.38
N LYS A 24 16.49 -12.16 -0.75
CA LYS A 24 17.94 -12.38 -0.85
C LYS A 24 18.70 -11.54 0.16
N GLY A 25 19.51 -12.21 1.00
CA GLY A 25 20.33 -11.56 2.03
C GLY A 25 19.55 -11.23 3.32
N VAL A 26 18.29 -11.65 3.45
CA VAL A 26 17.52 -11.52 4.69
C VAL A 26 17.78 -12.75 5.57
N GLU A 27 18.38 -12.54 6.74
CA GLU A 27 18.55 -13.56 7.76
C GLU A 27 17.42 -13.45 8.80
N ARG A 28 16.86 -14.59 9.22
CA ARG A 28 15.78 -14.67 10.20
C ARG A 28 16.18 -15.53 11.37
N PRO A 29 16.07 -15.05 12.63
CA PRO A 29 16.33 -15.86 13.82
C PRO A 29 15.15 -16.76 14.20
N TYR A 30 14.11 -16.86 13.37
CA TYR A 30 12.88 -17.63 13.55
C TYR A 30 12.53 -18.40 12.27
N ASP A 31 11.76 -19.46 12.41
CA ASP A 31 11.29 -20.29 11.30
C ASP A 31 9.83 -20.00 10.89
N ALA A 32 9.40 -20.60 9.80
CA ALA A 32 8.03 -20.45 9.30
C ALA A 32 6.99 -21.07 10.23
N ALA A 33 7.34 -22.11 10.98
CA ALA A 33 6.42 -22.74 11.94
C ALA A 33 6.12 -21.80 13.11
N GLU A 34 7.14 -21.07 13.61
CA GLU A 34 6.91 -20.04 14.62
C GLU A 34 6.01 -18.91 14.14
N VAL A 35 6.20 -18.44 12.91
CA VAL A 35 5.32 -17.44 12.30
C VAL A 35 3.88 -17.94 12.23
N PHE A 36 3.68 -19.17 11.78
CA PHE A 36 2.36 -19.79 11.71
C PHE A 36 1.71 -19.99 13.08
N ARG A 37 2.50 -20.40 14.07
CA ARG A 37 2.01 -20.54 15.46
C ARG A 37 1.50 -19.22 16.04
N LEU A 38 2.13 -18.11 15.69
CA LEU A 38 1.78 -16.78 16.19
C LEU A 38 0.71 -16.05 15.37
N ARG A 39 0.46 -16.49 14.13
CA ARG A 39 -0.60 -15.93 13.29
C ARG A 39 -1.98 -16.26 13.87
N GLY A 40 -2.92 -15.34 13.66
CA GLY A 40 -4.34 -15.65 13.81
C GLY A 40 -4.82 -16.63 12.74
N SER A 41 -5.96 -17.25 13.00
CA SER A 41 -6.57 -18.21 12.05
C SER A 41 -7.25 -17.55 10.85
N ILE A 42 -7.41 -16.25 10.86
CA ILE A 42 -8.03 -15.47 9.79
C ILE A 42 -6.96 -14.58 9.16
N THR A 43 -6.79 -14.70 7.84
CA THR A 43 -5.96 -13.78 7.07
C THR A 43 -6.82 -12.61 6.60
N ILE A 44 -6.47 -11.42 7.07
CA ILE A 44 -7.10 -10.19 6.59
C ILE A 44 -6.31 -9.70 5.37
N GLU A 45 -7.01 -9.45 4.27
CA GLU A 45 -6.42 -8.93 3.05
C GLU A 45 -6.94 -7.52 2.76
N HIS A 46 -6.00 -6.61 2.53
CA HIS A 46 -6.28 -5.25 2.09
C HIS A 46 -5.97 -5.14 0.60
N THR A 47 -6.95 -5.38 -0.24
CA THR A 47 -6.79 -5.52 -1.70
C THR A 47 -6.02 -4.37 -2.35
N LEU A 48 -6.41 -3.11 -2.09
CA LEU A 48 -5.72 -1.97 -2.69
C LEU A 48 -4.26 -1.84 -2.20
N ALA A 49 -4.02 -2.10 -0.92
CA ALA A 49 -2.66 -2.05 -0.37
C ALA A 49 -1.76 -3.13 -0.98
N ARG A 50 -2.27 -4.35 -1.17
CA ARG A 50 -1.53 -5.42 -1.83
C ARG A 50 -1.23 -5.09 -3.28
N LEU A 51 -2.24 -4.73 -4.06
CA LEU A 51 -2.08 -4.41 -5.48
C LEU A 51 -1.13 -3.23 -5.70
N GLY A 52 -1.25 -2.16 -4.90
CA GLY A 52 -0.36 -1.01 -4.97
C GLY A 52 1.09 -1.35 -4.60
N ALA A 53 1.29 -2.16 -3.54
CA ALA A 53 2.64 -2.59 -3.14
C ALA A 53 3.31 -3.47 -4.20
N GLU A 54 2.58 -4.43 -4.78
CA GLU A 54 3.09 -5.28 -5.87
C GLU A 54 3.43 -4.46 -7.12
N LYS A 55 2.58 -3.49 -7.48
CA LYS A 55 2.80 -2.59 -8.61
C LYS A 55 4.03 -1.69 -8.39
N LEU A 56 4.14 -1.06 -7.22
CA LEU A 56 5.29 -0.22 -6.89
C LEU A 56 6.59 -1.03 -6.88
N TRP A 57 6.57 -2.23 -6.31
CA TRP A 57 7.73 -3.14 -6.33
C TRP A 57 8.18 -3.43 -7.76
N ARG A 58 7.25 -3.77 -8.64
CA ARG A 58 7.53 -4.02 -10.06
C ARG A 58 8.12 -2.77 -10.73
N TYR A 59 7.54 -1.60 -10.54
CA TYR A 59 8.04 -0.35 -11.12
C TYR A 59 9.47 -0.02 -10.70
N MET A 60 9.83 -0.25 -9.44
CA MET A 60 11.19 -0.02 -8.96
C MET A 60 12.24 -0.96 -9.57
N HIS A 61 11.82 -2.10 -10.13
CA HIS A 61 12.72 -3.05 -10.76
C HIS A 61 12.74 -2.96 -12.30
N GLU A 62 11.64 -2.54 -12.89
CA GLU A 62 11.46 -2.55 -14.35
C GLU A 62 11.64 -1.17 -15.00
N LEU A 63 11.38 -0.11 -14.26
CA LEU A 63 11.45 1.25 -14.78
C LEU A 63 12.78 1.93 -14.41
N PRO A 64 13.29 2.81 -15.27
CA PRO A 64 14.51 3.58 -14.98
C PRO A 64 14.32 4.53 -13.78
N TYR A 65 13.10 4.96 -13.53
CA TYR A 65 12.69 5.75 -12.35
C TYR A 65 11.18 5.66 -12.14
N VAL A 66 10.72 5.93 -10.94
CA VAL A 66 9.29 6.04 -10.60
C VAL A 66 8.99 7.51 -10.32
N ASN A 67 8.23 8.13 -11.21
CA ASN A 67 7.80 9.52 -11.03
C ASN A 67 6.67 9.60 -10.01
N ALA A 68 6.90 10.41 -8.97
CA ALA A 68 5.97 10.61 -7.86
C ALA A 68 5.93 12.07 -7.44
N LEU A 69 4.78 12.54 -6.98
CA LEU A 69 4.60 13.83 -6.33
C LEU A 69 3.73 13.69 -5.08
N GLY A 70 3.84 14.67 -4.18
CA GLY A 70 3.02 14.73 -2.98
C GLY A 70 1.57 15.05 -3.27
N ALA A 71 0.64 14.41 -2.55
CA ALA A 71 -0.77 14.77 -2.54
C ALA A 71 -1.35 14.59 -1.14
N LEU A 72 -2.23 15.52 -0.74
CA LEU A 72 -3.01 15.45 0.51
C LEU A 72 -4.52 15.34 0.26
N THR A 73 -4.96 15.56 -0.97
CA THR A 73 -6.38 15.51 -1.33
C THR A 73 -6.63 14.55 -2.48
N GLY A 74 -7.83 14.00 -2.54
CA GLY A 74 -8.24 13.14 -3.65
C GLY A 74 -8.18 13.83 -5.00
N ASN A 75 -8.49 15.14 -5.07
CA ASN A 75 -8.39 15.88 -6.32
C ASN A 75 -6.94 16.03 -6.81
N GLN A 76 -6.00 16.34 -5.92
CA GLN A 76 -4.58 16.35 -6.29
C GLN A 76 -4.13 14.98 -6.80
N ALA A 77 -4.48 13.91 -6.10
CA ALA A 77 -4.16 12.55 -6.51
C ALA A 77 -4.74 12.21 -7.90
N MET A 78 -6.02 12.49 -8.15
CA MET A 78 -6.63 12.26 -9.46
C MET A 78 -5.94 13.03 -10.58
N GLN A 79 -5.55 14.29 -10.37
CA GLN A 79 -4.82 15.08 -11.36
C GLN A 79 -3.43 14.49 -11.65
N GLN A 80 -2.74 14.02 -10.62
CA GLN A 80 -1.44 13.37 -10.76
C GLN A 80 -1.54 12.06 -11.56
N VAL A 81 -2.54 11.21 -11.25
CA VAL A 81 -2.77 9.98 -12.02
C VAL A 81 -3.10 10.28 -13.48
N ARG A 82 -3.96 11.26 -13.75
CA ARG A 82 -4.25 11.72 -15.13
C ARG A 82 -3.02 12.23 -15.87
N ALA A 83 -2.10 12.87 -15.15
CA ALA A 83 -0.83 13.32 -15.71
C ALA A 83 0.21 12.22 -15.93
N GLY A 84 -0.13 10.96 -15.57
CA GLY A 84 0.72 9.78 -15.78
C GLY A 84 1.76 9.54 -14.69
N LEU A 85 1.63 10.15 -13.52
CA LEU A 85 2.47 9.80 -12.37
C LEU A 85 2.22 8.35 -11.95
N LYS A 86 3.28 7.68 -11.52
CA LYS A 86 3.26 6.24 -11.18
C LYS A 86 3.13 5.97 -9.69
N ALA A 87 3.35 6.97 -8.86
CA ALA A 87 3.20 6.87 -7.42
C ALA A 87 2.78 8.20 -6.81
N ILE A 88 2.11 8.14 -5.68
CA ILE A 88 1.73 9.31 -4.88
C ILE A 88 2.52 9.25 -3.58
N TYR A 89 3.26 10.32 -3.29
CA TYR A 89 3.95 10.48 -2.03
C TYR A 89 3.05 11.16 -1.00
N LEU A 90 2.72 10.45 0.06
CA LEU A 90 2.02 11.03 1.19
C LEU A 90 3.02 11.44 2.28
N SER A 91 3.29 12.74 2.36
CA SER A 91 4.24 13.29 3.32
C SER A 91 3.65 13.37 4.73
N GLY A 92 4.28 12.71 5.69
CA GLY A 92 3.93 12.84 7.10
C GLY A 92 4.11 14.27 7.63
N TRP A 93 5.09 15.00 7.12
CA TRP A 93 5.29 16.43 7.45
C TRP A 93 4.12 17.31 6.99
N GLN A 94 3.61 17.08 5.79
CA GLN A 94 2.42 17.79 5.31
C GLN A 94 1.17 17.41 6.12
N VAL A 95 1.05 16.12 6.51
CA VAL A 95 -0.04 15.72 7.40
C VAL A 95 0.07 16.39 8.76
N ALA A 96 1.26 16.51 9.32
CA ALA A 96 1.48 17.24 10.58
C ALA A 96 1.07 18.72 10.46
N ALA A 97 1.38 19.34 9.34
CA ALA A 97 1.06 20.76 9.11
C ALA A 97 -0.43 21.01 8.82
N ASP A 98 -1.03 20.23 7.89
CA ASP A 98 -2.29 20.64 7.26
C ASP A 98 -3.42 19.59 7.29
N ALA A 99 -3.13 18.32 7.56
CA ALA A 99 -4.09 17.24 7.30
C ALA A 99 -4.23 16.22 8.42
N ASN A 100 -3.79 16.56 9.63
CA ASN A 100 -3.97 15.68 10.78
C ASN A 100 -5.38 15.75 11.37
N ASN A 101 -5.78 14.72 12.09
CA ASN A 101 -7.12 14.60 12.66
C ASN A 101 -7.37 15.48 13.90
N ALA A 102 -6.34 16.08 14.47
CA ALA A 102 -6.49 17.03 15.56
C ALA A 102 -6.88 18.47 15.08
N GLY A 103 -6.74 18.74 13.77
CA GLY A 103 -7.02 20.07 13.22
C GLY A 103 -6.05 21.15 13.69
N GLN A 104 -4.84 20.75 14.09
CA GLN A 104 -3.79 21.65 14.57
C GLN A 104 -2.54 21.46 13.74
N MET A 105 -1.66 22.46 13.77
CA MET A 105 -0.33 22.32 13.17
C MET A 105 0.64 21.77 14.21
N TYR A 106 1.34 20.69 13.84
CA TYR A 106 2.36 20.08 14.70
C TYR A 106 3.76 20.28 14.13
N PRO A 107 4.77 20.45 15.01
CA PRO A 107 6.15 20.67 14.58
C PRO A 107 6.83 19.39 14.08
N ASP A 108 6.28 18.21 14.38
CA ASP A 108 6.78 16.94 13.89
C ASP A 108 5.68 15.87 13.82
N GLN A 109 6.03 14.76 13.14
CA GLN A 109 5.09 13.69 12.81
C GLN A 109 4.69 12.84 14.02
N SER A 110 5.44 12.87 15.11
CA SER A 110 5.16 12.03 16.28
C SER A 110 4.03 12.56 17.16
N LEU A 111 3.61 13.80 16.95
CA LEU A 111 2.68 14.50 17.84
C LEU A 111 1.23 14.47 17.38
N TYR A 112 0.95 14.19 16.10
CA TYR A 112 -0.42 14.11 15.62
C TYR A 112 -1.06 12.74 15.89
N PRO A 113 -2.40 12.64 15.89
CA PRO A 113 -3.09 11.35 16.08
C PRO A 113 -2.66 10.29 15.07
N ALA A 114 -2.41 9.07 15.53
CA ALA A 114 -1.92 7.95 14.72
C ALA A 114 -2.82 7.59 13.53
N SER A 115 -4.13 7.90 13.60
CA SER A 115 -5.09 7.70 12.51
C SER A 115 -4.98 8.72 11.38
N SER A 116 -4.20 9.79 11.53
CA SER A 116 -4.18 10.91 10.58
C SER A 116 -3.74 10.50 9.18
N VAL A 117 -2.62 9.80 9.04
CA VAL A 117 -2.14 9.30 7.74
C VAL A 117 -3.08 8.26 7.15
N PRO A 118 -3.53 7.22 7.89
CA PRO A 118 -4.51 6.27 7.39
C PRO A 118 -5.80 6.90 6.85
N ASP A 119 -6.28 7.96 7.49
CA ASP A 119 -7.51 8.63 7.06
C ASP A 119 -7.30 9.47 5.79
N VAL A 120 -6.13 10.09 5.60
CA VAL A 120 -5.79 10.74 4.33
C VAL A 120 -5.67 9.72 3.20
N VAL A 121 -5.00 8.59 3.43
CA VAL A 121 -4.92 7.49 2.45
C VAL A 121 -6.31 7.01 2.05
N ARG A 122 -7.20 6.80 3.02
CA ARG A 122 -8.58 6.38 2.76
C ARG A 122 -9.34 7.40 1.90
N ARG A 123 -9.20 8.69 2.18
CA ARG A 123 -9.82 9.75 1.39
C ARG A 123 -9.32 9.78 -0.05
N ILE A 124 -8.02 9.64 -0.25
CA ILE A 124 -7.41 9.56 -1.58
C ILE A 124 -7.89 8.32 -2.33
N ASN A 125 -7.83 7.15 -1.70
CA ASN A 125 -8.31 5.91 -2.31
C ASN A 125 -9.79 5.97 -2.70
N ASN A 126 -10.64 6.57 -1.86
CA ASN A 126 -12.05 6.76 -2.18
C ASN A 126 -12.26 7.65 -3.41
N ALA A 127 -11.45 8.70 -3.58
CA ALA A 127 -11.52 9.54 -4.76
C ALA A 127 -11.07 8.80 -6.03
N LEU A 128 -9.99 8.02 -5.94
CA LEU A 128 -9.52 7.20 -7.07
C LEU A 128 -10.49 6.09 -7.43
N MET A 129 -11.07 5.40 -6.44
CA MET A 129 -12.12 4.39 -6.67
C MET A 129 -13.36 5.00 -7.34
N ARG A 130 -13.73 6.22 -6.96
CA ARG A 130 -14.86 6.90 -7.62
C ARG A 130 -14.53 7.29 -9.05
N ALA A 131 -13.31 7.75 -9.32
CA ALA A 131 -12.86 8.07 -10.67
C ALA A 131 -12.83 6.82 -11.57
N ASP A 132 -12.33 5.71 -11.05
CA ASP A 132 -12.38 4.40 -11.70
C ASP A 132 -13.80 3.96 -12.02
N GLN A 133 -14.70 4.04 -11.04
CA GLN A 133 -16.10 3.68 -11.21
C GLN A 133 -16.79 4.52 -12.30
N ILE A 134 -16.51 5.82 -12.36
CA ILE A 134 -17.06 6.70 -13.40
C ILE A 134 -16.52 6.28 -14.77
N GLN A 135 -15.21 6.14 -14.90
CA GLN A 135 -14.57 5.70 -16.14
C GLN A 135 -15.14 4.37 -16.63
N HIS A 136 -15.29 3.40 -15.74
CA HIS A 136 -15.85 2.09 -16.07
C HIS A 136 -17.32 2.18 -16.51
N SER A 137 -18.15 2.97 -15.81
CA SER A 137 -19.57 3.11 -16.13
C SER A 137 -19.86 3.86 -17.43
N GLU A 138 -18.96 4.76 -17.81
CA GLU A 138 -19.09 5.57 -19.03
C GLU A 138 -18.34 4.95 -20.23
N GLU A 139 -17.62 3.85 -20.00
CA GLU A 139 -16.75 3.21 -21.01
C GLU A 139 -15.75 4.19 -21.64
N THR A 140 -15.27 5.16 -20.83
CA THR A 140 -14.40 6.25 -21.28
C THR A 140 -12.99 6.12 -20.73
N GLY A 141 -12.00 6.14 -21.64
CA GLY A 141 -10.58 6.16 -21.27
C GLY A 141 -10.03 4.83 -20.75
N ASP A 142 -8.72 4.83 -20.49
CA ASP A 142 -7.91 3.67 -20.10
C ASP A 142 -6.97 3.98 -18.91
N ILE A 143 -7.29 4.99 -18.12
CA ILE A 143 -6.46 5.40 -16.99
C ILE A 143 -6.48 4.30 -15.92
N ASP A 144 -5.30 3.85 -15.51
CA ASP A 144 -5.12 3.03 -14.32
C ASP A 144 -5.14 3.94 -13.08
N TRP A 145 -6.27 3.95 -12.38
CA TRP A 145 -6.49 4.81 -11.23
C TRP A 145 -5.79 4.35 -9.94
N PHE A 146 -5.30 3.12 -9.90
CA PHE A 146 -4.67 2.53 -8.72
C PHE A 146 -3.13 2.52 -8.87
N GLN A 147 -2.54 3.70 -8.75
CA GLN A 147 -1.10 3.90 -8.77
C GLN A 147 -0.49 3.69 -7.39
#